data_6da2cb4534752e8bdd178c6e56ef30fe
#
_entry.id   6da2cb4534752e8bdd178c6e56ef30fe
#
_cell.length_a   1.000
_cell.length_b   1.000
_cell.length_c   1.000
_cell.angle_alpha   90.00
_cell.angle_beta   90.00
_cell.angle_gamma   90.00
#
_symmetry.space_group_name_H-M   'P 1'
#
loop_
_entity.id
_entity.type
_entity.pdbx_description
1 polymer ?
#
loop_
_entity_poly.entity_id
_entity_poly.type
_entity_poly.pdbx_seq_one_letter_code
_entity_poly.pdbx_strand_id
1 'polypeptide(L)'
;MKKLLLLTFSLFSLSLFAQKTTEIVKSEKLNSSRQITISLPPNYEKEPERKFPLMIVLDGEYLFDAFSGALSYANYWDDLPPVIIVAINQNANGERFADSQFDKESGLPEEGGSRFYEFIGSELIPSLEKKYRIAPFRIIAGHDTTAGFLNFYLYKDQPIFNAYISL
;
A
#
# COMPACT_ATOMS: atom_id res chain seq x y z
N MET A 1 -33.14 -36.63 -19.98
CA MET A 1 -33.26 -35.29 -19.39
C MET A 1 -32.60 -35.13 -18.00
N LYS A 2 -31.85 -36.11 -17.45
CA LYS A 2 -31.21 -36.04 -16.11
C LYS A 2 -29.71 -35.64 -16.12
N LYS A 3 -29.09 -35.49 -17.30
CA LYS A 3 -27.67 -35.17 -17.43
C LYS A 3 -27.36 -33.67 -17.64
N LEU A 4 -28.37 -32.82 -17.81
CA LEU A 4 -28.20 -31.38 -18.06
C LEU A 4 -28.19 -30.54 -16.77
N LEU A 5 -28.61 -31.14 -15.64
CA LEU A 5 -28.71 -30.39 -14.36
C LEU A 5 -27.40 -30.37 -13.54
N LEU A 6 -26.42 -31.16 -13.91
CA LEU A 6 -25.13 -31.27 -13.19
C LEU A 6 -24.05 -30.30 -13.69
N LEU A 7 -24.28 -29.67 -14.85
CA LEU A 7 -23.30 -28.75 -15.44
C LEU A 7 -23.44 -27.28 -14.98
N THR A 8 -24.58 -26.92 -14.39
CA THR A 8 -24.87 -25.56 -13.95
C THR A 8 -24.44 -25.26 -12.52
N PHE A 9 -24.06 -26.26 -11.74
CA PHE A 9 -23.66 -26.07 -10.33
C PHE A 9 -22.15 -25.87 -10.13
N SER A 10 -21.35 -26.07 -11.17
CA SER A 10 -19.87 -25.98 -11.10
C SER A 10 -19.29 -24.59 -11.33
N LEU A 11 -20.10 -23.55 -11.59
CA LEU A 11 -19.61 -22.20 -11.96
C LEU A 11 -19.77 -21.16 -10.85
N PHE A 12 -20.13 -21.55 -9.63
CA PHE A 12 -20.40 -20.60 -8.53
C PHE A 12 -19.44 -20.70 -7.34
N SER A 13 -18.27 -21.33 -7.53
CA SER A 13 -17.18 -21.27 -6.53
C SER A 13 -16.15 -20.23 -6.91
N LEU A 14 -16.57 -18.97 -7.12
CA LEU A 14 -15.67 -17.82 -7.29
C LEU A 14 -15.34 -17.22 -5.94
N SER A 15 -14.23 -17.70 -5.38
CA SER A 15 -13.11 -16.93 -4.80
C SER A 15 -13.48 -15.85 -3.76
N LEU A 16 -13.63 -16.26 -2.52
CA LEU A 16 -13.43 -15.42 -1.32
C LEU A 16 -11.94 -15.34 -0.97
N PHE A 17 -11.07 -14.99 -1.93
CA PHE A 17 -9.69 -14.65 -1.61
C PHE A 17 -9.59 -13.14 -1.46
N ALA A 18 -8.85 -12.68 -0.45
CA ALA A 18 -8.38 -11.30 -0.38
C ALA A 18 -7.81 -10.94 -1.75
N GLN A 19 -8.42 -9.99 -2.44
CA GLN A 19 -8.10 -9.70 -3.83
C GLN A 19 -6.77 -8.94 -3.89
N LYS A 20 -5.67 -9.70 -4.04
CA LYS A 20 -4.35 -9.12 -4.33
C LYS A 20 -4.31 -8.72 -5.79
N THR A 21 -4.13 -7.44 -6.05
CA THR A 21 -4.04 -6.87 -7.39
C THR A 21 -2.72 -6.12 -7.55
N THR A 22 -2.10 -6.24 -8.72
CA THR A 22 -0.90 -5.49 -9.06
C THR A 22 -1.21 -4.48 -10.16
N GLU A 23 -0.80 -3.24 -9.95
CA GLU A 23 -0.99 -2.14 -10.90
C GLU A 23 0.34 -1.44 -11.19
N ILE A 24 0.45 -0.83 -12.38
CA ILE A 24 1.55 0.07 -12.74
C ILE A 24 1.03 1.51 -12.66
N VAL A 25 1.62 2.30 -11.79
CA VAL A 25 1.32 3.73 -11.64
C VAL A 25 2.41 4.54 -12.33
N LYS A 26 2.02 5.33 -13.34
CA LYS A 26 2.90 6.32 -13.96
C LYS A 26 2.96 7.56 -13.06
N SER A 27 4.14 8.09 -12.88
CA SER A 27 4.38 9.30 -12.07
C SER A 27 5.09 10.36 -12.91
N GLU A 28 4.53 11.56 -12.90
CA GLU A 28 5.18 12.75 -13.44
C GLU A 28 6.31 13.22 -12.52
N LYS A 29 6.09 13.14 -11.19
CA LYS A 29 7.08 13.53 -10.19
C LYS A 29 8.36 12.69 -10.27
N LEU A 30 8.22 11.39 -10.51
CA LEU A 30 9.35 10.48 -10.65
C LEU A 30 9.90 10.40 -12.07
N ASN A 31 9.15 10.92 -13.07
CA ASN A 31 9.41 10.69 -14.50
C ASN A 31 9.62 9.20 -14.81
N SER A 32 8.91 8.34 -14.12
CA SER A 32 9.00 6.87 -14.23
C SER A 32 7.70 6.22 -13.75
N SER A 33 7.68 4.89 -13.73
CA SER A 33 6.54 4.14 -13.21
C SER A 33 6.92 3.39 -11.94
N ARG A 34 5.95 3.15 -11.07
CA ARG A 34 6.09 2.24 -9.92
C ARG A 34 5.03 1.15 -10.01
N GLN A 35 5.47 -0.06 -9.74
CA GLN A 35 4.54 -1.17 -9.54
C GLN A 35 4.03 -1.12 -8.11
N ILE A 36 2.72 -1.20 -7.94
CA ILE A 36 2.09 -1.29 -6.64
C ILE A 36 1.32 -2.60 -6.51
N THR A 37 1.29 -3.13 -5.31
CA THR A 37 0.49 -4.31 -4.95
C THR A 37 -0.57 -3.89 -3.95
N ILE A 38 -1.83 -4.16 -4.26
CA ILE A 38 -2.99 -3.73 -3.48
C ILE A 38 -3.68 -4.95 -2.89
N SER A 39 -4.02 -4.90 -1.61
CA SER A 39 -4.91 -5.86 -0.96
C SER A 39 -6.08 -5.13 -0.32
N LEU A 40 -7.28 -5.54 -0.69
CA LEU A 40 -8.52 -5.06 -0.08
C LEU A 40 -8.90 -5.97 1.09
N PRO A 41 -9.50 -5.43 2.15
CA PRO A 41 -9.94 -6.25 3.28
C PRO A 41 -11.06 -7.22 2.88
N PRO A 42 -11.20 -8.38 3.56
CA PRO A 42 -12.15 -9.45 3.17
C PRO A 42 -13.61 -9.00 3.04
N ASN A 43 -14.01 -7.98 3.81
CA ASN A 43 -15.38 -7.46 3.83
C ASN A 43 -15.58 -6.23 2.93
N TYR A 44 -14.58 -5.85 2.13
CA TYR A 44 -14.63 -4.62 1.32
C TYR A 44 -15.91 -4.55 0.49
N GLU A 45 -16.25 -5.58 -0.28
CA GLU A 45 -17.44 -5.59 -1.13
C GLU A 45 -18.77 -5.74 -0.35
N LYS A 46 -18.71 -6.31 0.86
CA LYS A 46 -19.91 -6.54 1.69
C LYS A 46 -20.35 -5.27 2.46
N GLU A 47 -19.45 -4.31 2.63
CA GLU A 47 -19.66 -3.08 3.39
C GLU A 47 -19.49 -1.84 2.48
N PRO A 48 -20.41 -1.58 1.52
CA PRO A 48 -20.21 -0.57 0.47
C PRO A 48 -20.08 0.86 1.01
N GLU A 49 -20.68 1.16 2.16
CA GLU A 49 -20.62 2.49 2.78
C GLU A 49 -19.42 2.68 3.71
N ARG A 50 -18.73 1.59 4.07
CA ARG A 50 -17.60 1.65 4.99
C ARG A 50 -16.35 2.14 4.29
N LYS A 51 -15.65 3.08 4.95
CA LYS A 51 -14.30 3.51 4.60
C LYS A 51 -13.27 2.77 5.46
N PHE A 52 -12.13 2.47 4.88
CA PHE A 52 -11.08 1.67 5.51
C PHE A 52 -9.78 2.50 5.63
N PRO A 53 -9.03 2.38 6.73
CA PRO A 53 -7.69 2.95 6.81
C PRO A 53 -6.82 2.51 5.63
N LEU A 54 -5.90 3.38 5.22
CA LEU A 54 -4.92 3.08 4.18
C LEU A 54 -3.56 2.80 4.82
N MET A 55 -2.93 1.69 4.48
CA MET A 55 -1.55 1.39 4.80
C MET A 55 -0.71 1.39 3.54
N ILE A 56 0.25 2.32 3.44
CA ILE A 56 1.31 2.30 2.44
C ILE A 56 2.48 1.50 3.01
N VAL A 57 2.96 0.52 2.26
CA VAL A 57 4.12 -0.31 2.63
C VAL A 57 5.21 -0.08 1.60
N LEU A 58 6.33 0.50 2.01
CA LEU A 58 7.52 0.57 1.20
C LEU A 58 8.20 -0.80 1.15
N ASP A 59 9.14 -1.00 0.22
CA ASP A 59 9.77 -2.32 0.04
C ASP A 59 8.76 -3.46 -0.21
N GLY A 60 7.77 -3.19 -1.06
CA GLY A 60 6.61 -4.05 -1.27
C GLY A 60 6.92 -5.47 -1.66
N GLU A 61 8.07 -5.72 -2.30
CA GLU A 61 8.49 -7.03 -2.77
C GLU A 61 8.64 -8.06 -1.63
N TYR A 62 9.05 -7.62 -0.44
CA TYR A 62 9.27 -8.53 0.69
C TYR A 62 8.45 -8.18 1.94
N LEU A 63 8.01 -6.94 2.10
CA LEU A 63 7.20 -6.54 3.26
C LEU A 63 5.71 -6.79 3.08
N PHE A 64 5.20 -6.80 1.83
CA PHE A 64 3.76 -6.95 1.58
C PHE A 64 3.16 -8.17 2.27
N ASP A 65 3.75 -9.35 2.05
CA ASP A 65 3.19 -10.60 2.59
C ASP A 65 3.30 -10.68 4.12
N ALA A 66 4.35 -10.10 4.71
CA ALA A 66 4.52 -9.99 6.16
C ALA A 66 3.41 -9.14 6.80
N PHE A 67 3.18 -7.93 6.28
CA PHE A 67 2.12 -7.06 6.77
C PHE A 67 0.72 -7.61 6.49
N SER A 68 0.49 -8.16 5.30
CA SER A 68 -0.79 -8.77 4.93
C SER A 68 -1.14 -9.95 5.85
N GLY A 69 -0.16 -10.80 6.17
CA GLY A 69 -0.34 -11.91 7.11
C GLY A 69 -0.61 -11.45 8.53
N ALA A 70 0.18 -10.49 9.05
CA ALA A 70 0.00 -9.95 10.40
C ALA A 70 -1.36 -9.26 10.58
N LEU A 71 -1.77 -8.44 9.61
CA LEU A 71 -3.06 -7.76 9.64
C LEU A 71 -4.24 -8.73 9.47
N SER A 72 -4.09 -9.76 8.65
CA SER A 72 -5.10 -10.83 8.53
C SER A 72 -5.29 -11.57 9.85
N TYR A 73 -4.21 -11.90 10.54
CA TYR A 73 -4.26 -12.51 11.85
C TYR A 73 -4.95 -11.62 12.89
N ALA A 74 -4.51 -10.37 13.01
CA ALA A 74 -5.09 -9.42 13.98
C ALA A 74 -6.56 -9.12 13.68
N ASN A 75 -6.95 -9.04 12.40
CA ASN A 75 -8.34 -8.85 12.01
C ASN A 75 -9.22 -10.07 12.32
N TYR A 76 -8.67 -11.30 12.23
CA TYR A 76 -9.39 -12.52 12.61
C TYR A 76 -9.81 -12.52 14.09
N TRP A 77 -9.00 -11.91 14.96
CA TRP A 77 -9.25 -11.81 16.39
C TRP A 77 -9.92 -10.50 16.81
N ASP A 78 -10.32 -9.65 15.87
CA ASP A 78 -10.87 -8.31 16.12
C ASP A 78 -9.92 -7.36 16.88
N ASP A 79 -8.60 -7.65 16.88
CA ASP A 79 -7.60 -6.82 17.54
C ASP A 79 -7.32 -5.52 16.79
N LEU A 80 -7.45 -5.54 15.46
CA LEU A 80 -7.26 -4.38 14.59
C LEU A 80 -8.39 -4.26 13.55
N PRO A 81 -8.76 -3.03 13.16
CA PRO A 81 -9.71 -2.84 12.09
C PRO A 81 -9.13 -3.32 10.74
N PRO A 82 -9.98 -3.78 9.81
CA PRO A 82 -9.56 -4.13 8.46
C PRO A 82 -9.00 -2.89 7.72
N VAL A 83 -7.93 -3.10 6.95
CA VAL A 83 -7.12 -2.05 6.32
C VAL A 83 -6.96 -2.34 4.83
N ILE A 84 -6.95 -1.30 3.99
CA ILE A 84 -6.47 -1.39 2.61
C ILE A 84 -4.96 -1.30 2.64
N ILE A 85 -4.27 -2.31 2.09
CA ILE A 85 -2.80 -2.33 2.00
C ILE A 85 -2.42 -1.98 0.57
N VAL A 86 -1.50 -1.02 0.42
CA VAL A 86 -0.88 -0.66 -0.86
C VAL A 86 0.64 -0.70 -0.68
N ALA A 87 1.27 -1.70 -1.25
CA ALA A 87 2.71 -1.82 -1.21
C ALA A 87 3.35 -1.26 -2.48
N ILE A 88 4.40 -0.46 -2.34
CA ILE A 88 5.17 0.11 -3.44
C ILE A 88 6.40 -0.76 -3.65
N ASN A 89 6.54 -1.30 -4.86
CA ASN A 89 7.69 -2.10 -5.26
C ASN A 89 8.80 -1.18 -5.76
N GLN A 90 10.00 -1.30 -5.20
CA GLN A 90 11.10 -0.34 -5.40
C GLN A 90 12.43 -0.98 -5.79
N ASN A 91 12.48 -2.31 -6.00
CA ASN A 91 13.77 -3.00 -6.15
C ASN A 91 14.12 -3.38 -7.60
N ALA A 92 13.20 -3.20 -8.56
CA ALA A 92 13.40 -3.69 -9.91
C ALA A 92 14.63 -3.10 -10.63
N ASN A 93 14.90 -1.78 -10.42
CA ASN A 93 16.00 -1.07 -11.09
C ASN A 93 16.82 -0.19 -10.12
N GLY A 94 16.86 -0.58 -8.84
CA GLY A 94 17.52 0.20 -7.81
C GLY A 94 16.76 1.45 -7.34
N GLU A 95 15.47 1.52 -7.66
CA GLU A 95 14.61 2.65 -7.27
C GLU A 95 14.59 2.86 -5.76
N ARG A 96 14.63 1.78 -4.98
CA ARG A 96 14.66 1.84 -3.51
C ARG A 96 15.73 2.80 -3.01
N PHE A 97 16.92 2.71 -3.58
CA PHE A 97 18.05 3.55 -3.17
C PHE A 97 17.80 5.00 -3.57
N ALA A 98 17.43 5.24 -4.83
CA ALA A 98 17.15 6.58 -5.34
C ALA A 98 15.99 7.27 -4.61
N ASP A 99 14.97 6.49 -4.21
CA ASP A 99 13.75 7.00 -3.54
C ASP A 99 13.95 7.28 -2.04
N SER A 100 15.01 6.74 -1.39
CA SER A 100 15.16 6.80 0.07
C SER A 100 16.53 7.27 0.55
N GLN A 101 17.41 7.72 -0.35
CA GLN A 101 18.74 8.17 0.00
C GLN A 101 18.70 9.51 0.70
N PHE A 102 19.60 9.65 1.69
CA PHE A 102 19.83 10.87 2.45
C PHE A 102 21.20 11.40 2.18
N ASP A 103 21.32 12.71 2.07
CA ASP A 103 22.60 13.40 2.12
C ASP A 103 23.22 13.25 3.51
N LYS A 104 24.46 12.79 3.54
CA LYS A 104 25.15 12.45 4.80
C LYS A 104 25.52 13.65 5.66
N GLU A 105 25.67 14.83 5.04
CA GLU A 105 26.09 16.04 5.72
C GLU A 105 24.90 16.79 6.32
N SER A 106 23.84 16.95 5.52
CA SER A 106 22.64 17.68 5.96
C SER A 106 21.62 16.81 6.69
N GLY A 107 21.66 15.48 6.49
CA GLY A 107 20.63 14.56 7.00
C GLY A 107 19.27 14.74 6.33
N LEU A 108 19.21 15.44 5.20
CA LEU A 108 17.99 15.65 4.44
C LEU A 108 17.87 14.64 3.29
N PRO A 109 16.66 14.30 2.84
CA PRO A 109 16.49 13.49 1.65
C PRO A 109 17.16 14.13 0.44
N GLU A 110 17.84 13.32 -0.36
CA GLU A 110 18.30 13.76 -1.67
C GLU A 110 17.11 14.06 -2.59
N GLU A 111 17.38 14.60 -3.76
CA GLU A 111 16.35 15.01 -4.72
C GLU A 111 15.38 13.86 -5.07
N GLY A 112 15.89 12.62 -5.20
CA GLY A 112 15.07 11.44 -5.43
C GLY A 112 14.06 11.20 -4.32
N GLY A 113 14.48 11.31 -3.06
CA GLY A 113 13.61 11.19 -1.89
C GLY A 113 12.53 12.27 -1.85
N SER A 114 12.89 13.51 -2.20
CA SER A 114 11.91 14.60 -2.27
C SER A 114 10.85 14.35 -3.36
N ARG A 115 11.26 13.89 -4.55
CA ARG A 115 10.34 13.52 -5.63
C ARG A 115 9.45 12.33 -5.24
N PHE A 116 10.01 11.35 -4.55
CA PHE A 116 9.25 10.19 -4.08
C PHE A 116 8.21 10.58 -3.02
N TYR A 117 8.56 11.49 -2.12
CA TYR A 117 7.60 12.08 -1.19
C TYR A 117 6.44 12.75 -1.93
N GLU A 118 6.73 13.58 -2.93
CA GLU A 118 5.70 14.25 -3.72
C GLU A 118 4.85 13.24 -4.51
N PHE A 119 5.44 12.19 -5.07
CA PHE A 119 4.71 11.12 -5.74
C PHE A 119 3.68 10.49 -4.80
N ILE A 120 4.09 10.10 -3.59
CA ILE A 120 3.17 9.48 -2.63
C ILE A 120 2.04 10.44 -2.27
N GLY A 121 2.37 11.68 -1.91
CA GLY A 121 1.41 12.64 -1.38
C GLY A 121 0.49 13.26 -2.41
N SER A 122 1.01 13.59 -3.60
CA SER A 122 0.28 14.37 -4.61
C SER A 122 -0.27 13.56 -5.78
N GLU A 123 0.26 12.35 -6.01
CA GLU A 123 -0.19 11.50 -7.12
C GLU A 123 -0.81 10.19 -6.63
N LEU A 124 -0.06 9.37 -5.85
CA LEU A 124 -0.49 8.03 -5.47
C LEU A 124 -1.72 8.08 -4.56
N ILE A 125 -1.65 8.75 -3.41
CA ILE A 125 -2.76 8.81 -2.45
C ILE A 125 -4.03 9.38 -3.08
N PRO A 126 -4.01 10.53 -3.80
CA PRO A 126 -5.20 11.03 -4.47
C PRO A 126 -5.77 10.08 -5.52
N SER A 127 -4.93 9.32 -6.23
CA SER A 127 -5.39 8.33 -7.19
C SER A 127 -6.09 7.14 -6.52
N LEU A 128 -5.57 6.70 -5.37
CA LEU A 128 -6.17 5.63 -4.57
C LEU A 128 -7.50 6.07 -3.95
N GLU A 129 -7.59 7.29 -3.44
CA GLU A 129 -8.83 7.85 -2.86
C GLU A 129 -9.97 8.00 -3.87
N LYS A 130 -9.64 8.16 -5.16
CA LYS A 130 -10.64 8.15 -6.25
C LYS A 130 -11.16 6.75 -6.56
N LYS A 131 -10.35 5.71 -6.32
CA LYS A 131 -10.68 4.32 -6.67
C LYS A 131 -11.28 3.55 -5.48
N TYR A 132 -10.83 3.85 -4.27
CA TYR A 132 -11.10 3.05 -3.08
C TYR A 132 -11.73 3.88 -1.96
N ARG A 133 -12.50 3.22 -1.11
CA ARG A 133 -13.14 3.82 0.07
C ARG A 133 -12.15 3.96 1.22
N ILE A 134 -11.32 4.98 1.16
CA ILE A 134 -10.26 5.25 2.13
C ILE A 134 -10.79 6.17 3.24
N ALA A 135 -10.55 5.78 4.49
CA ALA A 135 -10.77 6.61 5.67
C ALA A 135 -9.64 7.64 5.84
N PRO A 136 -9.84 8.72 6.60
CA PRO A 136 -8.80 9.72 6.81
C PRO A 136 -7.55 9.22 7.53
N PHE A 137 -7.59 8.03 8.14
CA PHE A 137 -6.46 7.43 8.86
C PHE A 137 -5.52 6.71 7.90
N ARG A 138 -4.28 7.16 7.84
CA ARG A 138 -3.24 6.63 6.94
C ARG A 138 -2.01 6.19 7.72
N ILE A 139 -1.46 5.04 7.35
CA ILE A 139 -0.27 4.42 7.94
C ILE A 139 0.79 4.30 6.85
N ILE A 140 2.05 4.49 7.21
CA ILE A 140 3.19 4.14 6.34
C ILE A 140 4.14 3.23 7.09
N ALA A 141 4.69 2.23 6.37
CA ALA A 141 5.67 1.29 6.88
C ALA A 141 6.89 1.20 5.96
N GLY A 142 8.07 1.02 6.53
CA GLY A 142 9.32 0.82 5.80
C GLY A 142 10.36 0.13 6.66
N HIS A 143 11.43 -0.34 6.03
CA HIS A 143 12.50 -1.10 6.67
C HIS A 143 13.86 -0.53 6.27
N ASP A 144 14.80 -0.42 7.25
CA ASP A 144 16.16 0.04 7.04
C ASP A 144 16.19 1.42 6.35
N THR A 145 16.71 1.54 5.14
CA THR A 145 16.81 2.81 4.40
C THR A 145 15.45 3.46 4.17
N THR A 146 14.41 2.68 3.86
CA THR A 146 13.06 3.23 3.71
C THR A 146 12.42 3.60 5.05
N ALA A 147 12.79 2.94 6.15
CA ALA A 147 12.44 3.39 7.49
C ALA A 147 13.07 4.76 7.81
N GLY A 148 14.33 4.96 7.44
CA GLY A 148 14.98 6.26 7.51
C GLY A 148 14.20 7.33 6.73
N PHE A 149 13.76 7.02 5.52
CA PHE A 149 12.93 7.91 4.70
C PHE A 149 11.63 8.33 5.41
N LEU A 150 11.00 7.44 6.19
CA LEU A 150 9.77 7.77 6.93
C LEU A 150 9.96 8.94 7.89
N ASN A 151 11.12 9.09 8.48
CA ASN A 151 11.43 10.18 9.42
C ASN A 151 11.26 11.55 8.76
N PHE A 152 11.46 11.65 7.44
CA PHE A 152 11.25 12.89 6.71
C PHE A 152 9.81 13.40 6.81
N TYR A 153 8.83 12.53 6.85
CA TYR A 153 7.42 12.90 7.01
C TYR A 153 7.13 13.51 8.39
N LEU A 154 7.89 13.12 9.41
CA LEU A 154 7.75 13.65 10.77
C LEU A 154 8.17 15.11 10.88
N TYR A 155 9.03 15.59 9.98
CA TYR A 155 9.51 16.99 9.96
C TYR A 155 8.58 17.94 9.20
N LYS A 156 7.47 17.44 8.66
CA LYS A 156 6.51 18.29 7.94
C LYS A 156 5.48 18.87 8.90
N ASP A 157 5.19 20.14 8.76
CA ASP A 157 4.15 20.83 9.56
C ASP A 157 2.77 20.19 9.41
N GLN A 158 2.53 19.58 8.25
CA GLN A 158 1.31 18.83 7.96
C GLN A 158 1.69 17.43 7.47
N PRO A 159 1.80 16.44 8.37
CA PRO A 159 2.15 15.08 8.00
C PRO A 159 1.03 14.43 7.18
N ILE A 160 1.40 13.70 6.14
CA ILE A 160 0.46 12.96 5.29
C ILE A 160 -0.11 11.74 6.03
N PHE A 161 0.65 11.18 6.96
CA PHE A 161 0.31 9.95 7.67
C PHE A 161 0.05 10.22 9.17
N ASN A 162 -0.81 9.37 9.74
CA ASN A 162 -1.17 9.40 11.15
C ASN A 162 -0.35 8.44 12.01
N ALA A 163 0.22 7.39 11.36
CA ALA A 163 1.07 6.39 12.03
C ALA A 163 2.24 5.98 11.13
N TYR A 164 3.36 5.67 11.76
CA TYR A 164 4.63 5.31 11.12
C TYR A 164 5.14 4.01 11.74
N ILE A 165 5.48 3.01 10.91
CA ILE A 165 6.07 1.75 11.34
C ILE A 165 7.46 1.67 10.73
N SER A 166 8.45 1.80 11.61
CA SER A 166 9.87 1.78 11.27
C SER A 166 10.48 0.47 11.73
N LEU A 167 11.02 -0.33 10.81
CA LEU A 167 11.57 -1.67 11.06
C LEU A 167 13.08 -1.69 10.84
#